data_6157e36cbc1a69f8445c3d302884c091
#
_entry.id   6157e36cbc1a69f8445c3d302884c091
#
_cell.length_a   1.000
_cell.length_b   1.000
_cell.length_c   1.000
_cell.angle_alpha   90.00
_cell.angle_beta   90.00
_cell.angle_gamma   90.00
#
_symmetry.space_group_name_H-M   'P 1'
#
loop_
_entity.id
_entity.type
_entity.pdbx_description
1 polymer ?
#
loop_
_entity_poly.entity_id
_entity_poly.type
_entity_poly.pdbx_seq_one_letter_code
_entity_poly.pdbx_strand_id
1 'polypeptide(L)'
;MNMQETKEISAYKQGLRGKILETAMNAFGEKGIRAVKMDDVAVDLGISKRTLYELYDNKEQLLFEGVKVYNEQRQILIKEKTKNCGNVMEILLTVYRIKVEEFRQTNPLFYADLVKYPKVARFLHQQNQYIHTEMQKFIQRGVSEGFFREDVDEALTMHLFDALGEYVMMNQLYRRYTIEDIFKNIIFVSLRGICTEKGVVALDRIIG
;
A
#
# COMPACT_ATOMS: atom_id res chain seq x y z
N MET A 1 36.58 -19.40 -14.54
CA MET A 1 35.63 -18.97 -13.47
C MET A 1 34.73 -20.15 -13.19
N ASN A 2 34.80 -20.71 -11.97
CA ASN A 2 34.13 -21.96 -11.61
C ASN A 2 32.63 -21.72 -11.40
N MET A 3 31.80 -22.69 -11.75
CA MET A 3 30.31 -22.58 -11.66
C MET A 3 29.85 -22.29 -10.22
N GLN A 4 30.66 -22.62 -9.24
CA GLN A 4 30.45 -22.35 -7.82
C GLN A 4 30.71 -20.86 -7.46
N GLU A 5 31.80 -20.27 -7.96
CA GLU A 5 32.11 -18.84 -7.83
C GLU A 5 31.01 -17.94 -8.47
N THR A 6 30.49 -18.38 -9.62
CA THR A 6 29.42 -17.63 -10.31
C THR A 6 28.13 -17.63 -9.51
N LYS A 7 27.79 -18.75 -8.82
CA LYS A 7 26.62 -18.85 -7.94
C LYS A 7 26.77 -17.99 -6.68
N GLU A 8 27.94 -17.96 -6.07
CA GLU A 8 28.23 -17.16 -4.87
C GLU A 8 28.19 -15.66 -5.19
N ILE A 9 28.77 -15.23 -6.30
CA ILE A 9 28.69 -13.82 -6.76
C ILE A 9 27.25 -13.43 -7.06
N SER A 10 26.47 -14.33 -7.66
CA SER A 10 25.04 -14.09 -7.93
C SER A 10 24.23 -13.96 -6.65
N ALA A 11 24.44 -14.86 -5.67
CA ALA A 11 23.76 -14.82 -4.38
C ALA A 11 24.14 -13.56 -3.59
N TYR A 12 25.41 -13.17 -3.57
CA TYR A 12 25.87 -11.93 -2.96
C TYR A 12 25.19 -10.69 -3.57
N LYS A 13 25.18 -10.61 -4.92
CA LYS A 13 24.53 -9.50 -5.63
C LYS A 13 23.04 -9.43 -5.32
N GLN A 14 22.36 -10.57 -5.24
CA GLN A 14 20.94 -10.64 -4.92
C GLN A 14 20.66 -10.20 -3.47
N GLY A 15 21.49 -10.62 -2.51
CA GLY A 15 21.40 -10.16 -1.14
C GLY A 15 21.67 -8.65 -1.00
N LEU A 16 22.64 -8.12 -1.76
CA LEU A 16 22.94 -6.69 -1.78
C LEU A 16 21.78 -5.87 -2.40
N ARG A 17 21.16 -6.38 -3.48
CA ARG A 17 19.93 -5.74 -4.06
C ARG A 17 18.84 -5.59 -3.02
N GLY A 18 18.56 -6.63 -2.23
CA GLY A 18 17.55 -6.58 -1.17
C GLY A 18 17.87 -5.50 -0.13
N LYS A 19 19.11 -5.44 0.36
CA LYS A 19 19.54 -4.41 1.32
C LYS A 19 19.43 -2.99 0.75
N ILE A 20 19.79 -2.80 -0.52
CA ILE A 20 19.64 -1.50 -1.20
C ILE A 20 18.18 -1.09 -1.26
N LEU A 21 17.28 -2.00 -1.65
CA LEU A 21 15.84 -1.74 -1.71
C LEU A 21 15.29 -1.35 -0.34
N GLU A 22 15.60 -2.13 0.69
CA GLU A 22 15.15 -1.87 2.06
C GLU A 22 15.62 -0.51 2.57
N THR A 23 16.92 -0.21 2.46
CA THR A 23 17.50 1.07 2.89
C THR A 23 16.88 2.25 2.13
N ALA A 24 16.74 2.11 0.81
CA ALA A 24 16.15 3.17 -0.01
C ALA A 24 14.68 3.40 0.32
N MET A 25 13.88 2.34 0.49
CA MET A 25 12.46 2.46 0.81
C MET A 25 12.23 3.05 2.19
N ASN A 26 13.05 2.69 3.19
CA ASN A 26 13.02 3.30 4.51
C ASN A 26 13.34 4.80 4.42
N ALA A 27 14.42 5.18 3.73
CA ALA A 27 14.78 6.58 3.55
C ALA A 27 13.69 7.37 2.77
N PHE A 28 13.09 6.78 1.74
CA PHE A 28 11.97 7.39 1.00
C PHE A 28 10.74 7.56 1.89
N GLY A 29 10.41 6.57 2.72
CA GLY A 29 9.31 6.63 3.67
C GLY A 29 9.50 7.70 4.75
N GLU A 30 10.72 7.88 5.24
CA GLU A 30 11.04 8.85 6.30
C GLU A 30 11.14 10.29 5.78
N LYS A 31 11.83 10.51 4.65
CA LYS A 31 12.23 11.85 4.18
C LYS A 31 11.42 12.33 2.97
N GLY A 32 10.62 11.46 2.34
CA GLY A 32 10.02 11.70 1.02
C GLY A 32 10.99 11.34 -0.11
N ILE A 33 10.43 10.92 -1.26
CA ILE A 33 11.23 10.37 -2.36
C ILE A 33 12.19 11.43 -2.95
N ARG A 34 11.74 12.67 -3.08
CA ARG A 34 12.55 13.73 -3.72
C ARG A 34 13.77 14.14 -2.89
N ALA A 35 13.65 14.07 -1.58
CA ALA A 35 14.71 14.49 -0.66
C ALA A 35 15.91 13.51 -0.66
N VAL A 36 15.70 12.24 -0.95
CA VAL A 36 16.74 11.19 -0.94
C VAL A 36 17.43 11.11 -2.29
N LYS A 37 18.76 11.13 -2.31
CA LYS A 37 19.59 10.92 -3.50
C LYS A 37 20.12 9.49 -3.55
N MET A 38 20.46 8.99 -4.74
CA MET A 38 21.12 7.68 -4.89
C MET A 38 22.41 7.60 -4.06
N ASP A 39 23.16 8.69 -4.03
CA ASP A 39 24.40 8.78 -3.27
C ASP A 39 24.19 8.61 -1.76
N ASP A 40 23.07 9.12 -1.23
CA ASP A 40 22.73 8.99 0.19
C ASP A 40 22.53 7.50 0.56
N VAL A 41 21.85 6.75 -0.31
CA VAL A 41 21.63 5.30 -0.15
C VAL A 41 22.96 4.53 -0.16
N ALA A 42 23.89 4.92 -1.04
CA ALA A 42 25.22 4.29 -1.09
C ALA A 42 26.03 4.55 0.20
N VAL A 43 25.96 5.78 0.72
CA VAL A 43 26.61 6.17 1.97
C VAL A 43 26.02 5.41 3.16
N ASP A 44 24.69 5.36 3.29
CA ASP A 44 24.00 4.68 4.38
C ASP A 44 24.32 3.18 4.44
N LEU A 45 24.59 2.57 3.27
CA LEU A 45 24.97 1.15 3.15
C LEU A 45 26.49 0.89 3.23
N GLY A 46 27.31 1.94 3.22
CA GLY A 46 28.77 1.79 3.17
C GLY A 46 29.29 1.16 1.87
N ILE A 47 28.56 1.32 0.76
CA ILE A 47 28.96 0.81 -0.56
C ILE A 47 29.41 1.94 -1.48
N SER A 48 30.19 1.59 -2.52
CA SER A 48 30.57 2.58 -3.53
C SER A 48 29.38 2.99 -4.39
N LYS A 49 29.35 4.26 -4.84
CA LYS A 49 28.37 4.73 -5.82
C LYS A 49 28.35 3.84 -7.06
N ARG A 50 29.54 3.43 -7.54
CA ARG A 50 29.69 2.52 -8.68
C ARG A 50 28.92 1.22 -8.45
N THR A 51 29.04 0.60 -7.28
CA THR A 51 28.31 -0.64 -6.92
C THR A 51 26.81 -0.44 -6.95
N LEU A 52 26.31 0.71 -6.45
CA LEU A 52 24.89 1.03 -6.49
C LEU A 52 24.40 1.17 -7.94
N TYR A 53 25.11 1.96 -8.77
CA TYR A 53 24.72 2.19 -10.16
C TYR A 53 24.92 0.97 -11.09
N GLU A 54 25.75 0.00 -10.72
CA GLU A 54 25.81 -1.30 -11.39
C GLU A 54 24.58 -2.18 -11.13
N LEU A 55 23.82 -1.93 -10.05
CA LEU A 55 22.62 -2.68 -9.69
C LEU A 55 21.32 -1.96 -10.03
N TYR A 56 21.33 -0.64 -10.02
CA TYR A 56 20.17 0.23 -10.28
C TYR A 56 20.60 1.44 -11.11
N ASP A 57 20.14 1.54 -12.35
CA ASP A 57 20.56 2.60 -13.30
C ASP A 57 20.19 4.00 -12.78
N ASN A 58 19.07 4.12 -12.06
CA ASN A 58 18.56 5.39 -11.57
C ASN A 58 17.57 5.20 -10.41
N LYS A 59 17.21 6.32 -9.78
CA LYS A 59 16.29 6.37 -8.65
C LYS A 59 14.87 5.89 -8.99
N GLU A 60 14.38 6.13 -10.22
CA GLU A 60 13.04 5.66 -10.63
C GLU A 60 13.00 4.13 -10.69
N GLN A 61 14.05 3.49 -11.21
CA GLN A 61 14.14 2.04 -11.23
C GLN A 61 14.19 1.48 -9.80
N LEU A 62 15.04 2.05 -8.94
CA LEU A 62 15.16 1.65 -7.54
C LEU A 62 13.81 1.78 -6.81
N LEU A 63 13.14 2.93 -6.97
CA LEU A 63 11.82 3.17 -6.41
C LEU A 63 10.77 2.18 -6.94
N PHE A 64 10.76 1.93 -8.24
CA PHE A 64 9.80 1.01 -8.87
C PHE A 64 9.93 -0.42 -8.32
N GLU A 65 11.17 -0.94 -8.25
CA GLU A 65 11.40 -2.27 -7.69
C GLU A 65 11.04 -2.32 -6.19
N GLY A 66 11.38 -1.26 -5.44
CA GLY A 66 11.02 -1.15 -4.02
C GLY A 66 9.51 -1.13 -3.79
N VAL A 67 8.78 -0.32 -4.55
CA VAL A 67 7.31 -0.25 -4.47
C VAL A 67 6.65 -1.58 -4.85
N LYS A 68 7.21 -2.29 -5.84
CA LYS A 68 6.73 -3.62 -6.22
C LYS A 68 6.86 -4.62 -5.07
N VAL A 69 8.06 -4.73 -4.49
CA VAL A 69 8.32 -5.62 -3.35
C VAL A 69 7.46 -5.25 -2.14
N TYR A 70 7.35 -3.96 -1.82
CA TYR A 70 6.51 -3.47 -0.74
C TYR A 70 5.03 -3.85 -0.95
N ASN A 71 4.52 -3.67 -2.17
CA ASN A 71 3.12 -4.01 -2.49
C ASN A 71 2.86 -5.52 -2.37
N GLU A 72 3.78 -6.36 -2.84
CA GLU A 72 3.70 -7.82 -2.71
C GLU A 72 3.68 -8.25 -1.23
N GLN A 73 4.61 -7.72 -0.42
CA GLN A 73 4.68 -8.01 1.03
C GLN A 73 3.42 -7.56 1.76
N ARG A 74 2.89 -6.40 1.40
CA ARG A 74 1.65 -5.86 1.96
C ARG A 74 0.44 -6.73 1.64
N GLN A 75 0.32 -7.22 0.40
CA GLN A 75 -0.75 -8.15 0.03
C GLN A 75 -0.67 -9.45 0.82
N ILE A 76 0.52 -10.00 1.00
CA ILE A 76 0.75 -11.20 1.83
C ILE A 76 0.34 -10.92 3.27
N LEU A 77 0.80 -9.81 3.85
CA LEU A 77 0.46 -9.41 5.23
C LEU A 77 -1.05 -9.30 5.44
N ILE A 78 -1.75 -8.61 4.55
CA ILE A 78 -3.22 -8.45 4.62
C ILE A 78 -3.87 -9.83 4.57
N LYS A 79 -3.49 -10.69 3.63
CA LYS A 79 -4.04 -12.03 3.46
C LYS A 79 -3.82 -12.89 4.72
N GLU A 80 -2.64 -12.86 5.30
CA GLU A 80 -2.32 -13.61 6.51
C GLU A 80 -3.10 -13.09 7.72
N LYS A 81 -3.15 -11.77 7.91
CA LYS A 81 -3.85 -11.15 9.04
C LYS A 81 -5.38 -11.31 8.96
N THR A 82 -5.94 -11.39 7.75
CA THR A 82 -7.38 -11.53 7.55
C THR A 82 -7.85 -12.99 7.42
N LYS A 83 -6.92 -13.94 7.29
CA LYS A 83 -7.24 -15.36 7.07
C LYS A 83 -8.20 -15.95 8.10
N ASN A 84 -8.07 -15.55 9.36
CA ASN A 84 -8.85 -16.09 10.48
C ASN A 84 -9.98 -15.16 10.93
N CYS A 85 -10.26 -14.09 10.20
CA CYS A 85 -11.37 -13.20 10.50
C CYS A 85 -12.71 -13.91 10.30
N GLY A 86 -13.55 -13.90 11.35
CA GLY A 86 -14.83 -14.58 11.36
C GLY A 86 -15.87 -13.95 10.45
N ASN A 87 -15.75 -12.64 10.17
CA ASN A 87 -16.70 -11.89 9.34
C ASN A 87 -16.04 -10.70 8.64
N VAL A 88 -16.77 -10.07 7.72
CA VAL A 88 -16.24 -8.91 6.94
C VAL A 88 -15.91 -7.69 7.81
N MET A 89 -16.57 -7.50 8.94
CA MET A 89 -16.30 -6.35 9.81
C MET A 89 -14.97 -6.51 10.55
N GLU A 90 -14.58 -7.74 10.89
CA GLU A 90 -13.25 -8.03 11.42
C GLU A 90 -12.16 -7.85 10.36
N ILE A 91 -12.43 -8.22 9.11
CA ILE A 91 -11.55 -7.95 7.97
C ILE A 91 -11.36 -6.44 7.82
N LEU A 92 -12.46 -5.68 7.79
CA LEU A 92 -12.45 -4.21 7.69
C LEU A 92 -11.58 -3.58 8.78
N LEU A 93 -11.81 -3.96 10.05
CA LEU A 93 -11.04 -3.46 11.18
C LEU A 93 -9.55 -3.78 11.05
N THR A 94 -9.23 -5.01 10.63
CA THR A 94 -7.84 -5.45 10.45
C THR A 94 -7.13 -4.66 9.36
N VAL A 95 -7.77 -4.50 8.19
CA VAL A 95 -7.21 -3.72 7.08
C VAL A 95 -7.10 -2.23 7.45
N TYR A 96 -8.08 -1.69 8.14
CA TYR A 96 -8.05 -0.31 8.63
C TYR A 96 -6.84 -0.08 9.55
N ARG A 97 -6.61 -0.96 10.54
CA ARG A 97 -5.46 -0.86 11.46
C ARG A 97 -4.13 -0.93 10.72
N ILE A 98 -3.99 -1.84 9.76
CA ILE A 98 -2.78 -1.93 8.92
C ILE A 98 -2.55 -0.61 8.18
N LYS A 99 -3.59 -0.05 7.55
CA LYS A 99 -3.48 1.21 6.80
C LYS A 99 -3.13 2.40 7.70
N VAL A 100 -3.76 2.50 8.87
CA VAL A 100 -3.46 3.56 9.84
C VAL A 100 -2.00 3.50 10.26
N GLU A 101 -1.48 2.31 10.58
CA GLU A 101 -0.10 2.14 10.98
C GLU A 101 0.89 2.49 9.85
N GLU A 102 0.62 2.04 8.62
CA GLU A 102 1.40 2.40 7.44
C GLU A 102 1.51 3.93 7.26
N PHE A 103 0.38 4.62 7.35
CA PHE A 103 0.35 6.08 7.17
C PHE A 103 1.02 6.84 8.31
N ARG A 104 0.92 6.35 9.54
CA ARG A 104 1.60 6.95 10.71
C ARG A 104 3.12 6.88 10.60
N GLN A 105 3.64 5.79 10.03
CA GLN A 105 5.07 5.55 9.88
C GLN A 105 5.67 6.18 8.63
N THR A 106 4.84 6.67 7.70
CA THR A 106 5.30 7.16 6.40
C THR A 106 5.12 8.66 6.29
N ASN A 107 6.18 9.36 5.88
CA ASN A 107 6.09 10.79 5.59
C ASN A 107 5.08 11.05 4.46
N PRO A 108 4.12 11.97 4.65
CA PRO A 108 3.13 12.29 3.62
C PRO A 108 3.71 12.69 2.26
N LEU A 109 4.93 13.23 2.23
CA LEU A 109 5.64 13.56 0.99
C LEU A 109 5.96 12.33 0.13
N PHE A 110 6.10 11.16 0.75
CA PHE A 110 6.29 9.90 0.03
C PHE A 110 5.13 9.65 -0.95
N TYR A 111 3.88 9.72 -0.47
CA TYR A 111 2.69 9.53 -1.28
C TYR A 111 2.53 10.61 -2.35
N ALA A 112 2.80 11.88 -2.00
CA ALA A 112 2.74 13.00 -2.94
C ALA A 112 3.77 12.89 -4.08
N ASP A 113 4.88 12.21 -3.83
CA ASP A 113 5.93 12.02 -4.83
C ASP A 113 5.71 10.78 -5.70
N LEU A 114 5.08 9.70 -5.19
CA LEU A 114 4.88 8.43 -5.92
C LEU A 114 4.25 8.64 -7.31
N VAL A 115 3.20 9.45 -7.38
CA VAL A 115 2.45 9.71 -8.62
C VAL A 115 3.25 10.48 -9.68
N LYS A 116 4.39 11.07 -9.29
CA LYS A 116 5.29 11.82 -10.21
C LYS A 116 6.23 10.90 -10.99
N TYR A 117 6.29 9.62 -10.66
CA TYR A 117 7.12 8.62 -11.34
C TYR A 117 6.25 7.76 -12.24
N PRO A 118 6.33 7.92 -13.59
CA PRO A 118 5.37 7.30 -14.52
C PRO A 118 5.33 5.77 -14.46
N LYS A 119 6.46 5.11 -14.24
CA LYS A 119 6.52 3.64 -14.11
C LYS A 119 5.78 3.17 -12.86
N VAL A 120 5.97 3.88 -11.74
CA VAL A 120 5.32 3.58 -10.47
C VAL A 120 3.82 3.84 -10.56
N ALA A 121 3.41 4.99 -11.10
CA ALA A 121 2.00 5.34 -11.27
C ALA A 121 1.25 4.30 -12.13
N ARG A 122 1.84 3.86 -13.25
CA ARG A 122 1.25 2.80 -14.09
C ARG A 122 1.14 1.47 -13.35
N PHE A 123 2.17 1.07 -12.61
CA PHE A 123 2.14 -0.14 -11.82
C PHE A 123 1.02 -0.10 -10.76
N LEU A 124 0.92 0.98 -10.01
CA LEU A 124 -0.13 1.15 -9.00
C LEU A 124 -1.54 1.11 -9.63
N HIS A 125 -1.71 1.74 -10.79
CA HIS A 125 -2.97 1.66 -11.54
C HIS A 125 -3.30 0.22 -11.99
N GLN A 126 -2.32 -0.56 -12.44
CA GLN A 126 -2.52 -1.97 -12.80
C GLN A 126 -2.90 -2.84 -11.59
N GLN A 127 -2.39 -2.51 -10.40
CA GLN A 127 -2.76 -3.23 -9.16
C GLN A 127 -4.23 -3.00 -8.76
N ASN A 128 -4.88 -1.94 -9.26
CA ASN A 128 -6.29 -1.68 -8.97
C ASN A 128 -7.20 -2.84 -9.41
N GLN A 129 -6.88 -3.57 -10.50
CA GLN A 129 -7.67 -4.73 -10.94
C GLN A 129 -7.69 -5.84 -9.87
N TYR A 130 -6.54 -6.12 -9.23
CA TYR A 130 -6.47 -7.07 -8.13
C TYR A 130 -7.29 -6.58 -6.92
N ILE A 131 -7.13 -5.31 -6.56
CA ILE A 131 -7.87 -4.68 -5.46
C ILE A 131 -9.38 -4.75 -5.73
N HIS A 132 -9.82 -4.50 -6.95
CA HIS A 132 -11.23 -4.61 -7.35
C HIS A 132 -11.78 -6.02 -7.13
N THR A 133 -11.03 -7.04 -7.55
CA THR A 133 -11.46 -8.44 -7.35
C THR A 133 -11.61 -8.79 -5.87
N GLU A 134 -10.68 -8.35 -5.03
CA GLU A 134 -10.77 -8.61 -3.58
C GLU A 134 -11.88 -7.78 -2.91
N MET A 135 -12.11 -6.55 -3.35
CA MET A 135 -13.20 -5.72 -2.86
C MET A 135 -14.58 -6.30 -3.23
N GLN A 136 -14.72 -6.82 -4.46
CA GLN A 136 -15.95 -7.48 -4.89
C GLN A 136 -16.27 -8.68 -4.00
N LYS A 137 -15.28 -9.56 -3.74
CA LYS A 137 -15.45 -10.69 -2.81
C LYS A 137 -15.83 -10.22 -1.39
N PHE A 138 -15.22 -9.13 -0.93
CA PHE A 138 -15.52 -8.53 0.36
C PHE A 138 -16.96 -8.05 0.45
N ILE A 139 -17.47 -7.35 -0.58
CA ILE A 139 -18.87 -6.89 -0.64
C ILE A 139 -19.82 -8.08 -0.67
N GLN A 140 -19.60 -9.07 -1.55
CA GLN A 140 -20.43 -10.28 -1.66
C GLN A 140 -20.50 -11.05 -0.35
N ARG A 141 -19.37 -11.22 0.32
CA ARG A 141 -19.32 -11.84 1.64
C ARG A 141 -20.08 -11.02 2.67
N GLY A 142 -19.96 -9.70 2.66
CA GLY A 142 -20.68 -8.81 3.56
C GLY A 142 -22.21 -8.88 3.37
N VAL A 143 -22.68 -9.01 2.14
CA VAL A 143 -24.09 -9.27 1.82
C VAL A 143 -24.51 -10.63 2.38
N SER A 144 -23.78 -11.69 2.08
CA SER A 144 -24.10 -13.06 2.56
C SER A 144 -24.10 -13.19 4.08
N GLU A 145 -23.26 -12.40 4.78
CA GLU A 145 -23.19 -12.35 6.25
C GLU A 145 -24.24 -11.39 6.84
N GLY A 146 -25.00 -10.64 6.01
CA GLY A 146 -26.05 -9.70 6.39
C GLY A 146 -25.54 -8.39 6.99
N PHE A 147 -24.29 -8.01 6.72
CA PHE A 147 -23.72 -6.71 7.11
C PHE A 147 -23.94 -5.64 6.05
N PHE A 148 -23.99 -6.03 4.77
CA PHE A 148 -24.25 -5.13 3.64
C PHE A 148 -25.59 -5.43 3.01
N ARG A 149 -26.18 -4.41 2.40
CA ARG A 149 -27.49 -4.46 1.76
C ARG A 149 -27.40 -5.22 0.43
N GLU A 150 -28.42 -5.99 0.09
CA GLU A 150 -28.51 -6.78 -1.15
C GLU A 150 -28.80 -5.92 -2.39
N ASP A 151 -29.39 -4.72 -2.19
CA ASP A 151 -29.78 -3.80 -3.27
C ASP A 151 -28.63 -2.87 -3.72
N VAL A 152 -27.41 -3.10 -3.22
CA VAL A 152 -26.22 -2.30 -3.58
C VAL A 152 -25.60 -2.83 -4.86
N ASP A 153 -25.44 -1.96 -5.86
CA ASP A 153 -24.65 -2.28 -7.05
C ASP A 153 -23.15 -2.29 -6.72
N GLU A 154 -22.53 -3.47 -6.85
CA GLU A 154 -21.12 -3.68 -6.52
C GLU A 154 -20.21 -2.81 -7.39
N ALA A 155 -20.48 -2.69 -8.70
CA ALA A 155 -19.63 -1.96 -9.62
C ALA A 155 -19.68 -0.44 -9.34
N LEU A 156 -20.86 0.11 -9.12
CA LEU A 156 -21.03 1.53 -8.76
C LEU A 156 -20.41 1.83 -7.40
N THR A 157 -20.54 0.91 -6.44
CA THR A 157 -19.90 1.04 -5.13
C THR A 157 -18.38 1.08 -5.26
N MET A 158 -17.80 0.25 -6.10
CA MET A 158 -16.35 0.26 -6.35
C MET A 158 -15.91 1.57 -6.99
N HIS A 159 -16.62 2.07 -8.00
CA HIS A 159 -16.34 3.39 -8.59
C HIS A 159 -16.41 4.52 -7.55
N LEU A 160 -17.35 4.45 -6.62
CA LEU A 160 -17.43 5.42 -5.53
C LEU A 160 -16.16 5.39 -4.66
N PHE A 161 -15.72 4.20 -4.19
CA PHE A 161 -14.54 4.09 -3.34
C PHE A 161 -13.25 4.45 -4.07
N ASP A 162 -13.12 4.13 -5.36
CA ASP A 162 -12.02 4.59 -6.21
C ASP A 162 -11.97 6.12 -6.28
N ALA A 163 -13.10 6.75 -6.59
CA ALA A 163 -13.20 8.21 -6.66
C ALA A 163 -12.86 8.88 -5.32
N LEU A 164 -13.28 8.31 -4.20
CA LEU A 164 -12.92 8.80 -2.86
C LEU A 164 -11.42 8.66 -2.60
N GLY A 165 -10.83 7.53 -2.95
CA GLY A 165 -9.39 7.30 -2.84
C GLY A 165 -8.59 8.28 -3.69
N GLU A 166 -8.96 8.45 -4.96
CA GLU A 166 -8.36 9.41 -5.86
C GLU A 166 -8.49 10.84 -5.34
N TYR A 167 -9.68 11.23 -4.86
CA TYR A 167 -9.90 12.55 -4.28
C TYR A 167 -8.99 12.84 -3.09
N VAL A 168 -8.85 11.87 -2.16
CA VAL A 168 -7.95 11.97 -1.01
C VAL A 168 -6.50 12.18 -1.46
N MET A 169 -6.06 11.40 -2.47
CA MET A 169 -4.69 11.46 -2.98
C MET A 169 -4.42 12.73 -3.79
N MET A 170 -5.29 13.10 -4.73
CA MET A 170 -5.12 14.28 -5.59
C MET A 170 -5.13 15.57 -4.78
N ASN A 171 -6.00 15.68 -3.78
CA ASN A 171 -6.10 16.85 -2.91
C ASN A 171 -5.14 16.79 -1.72
N GLN A 172 -4.32 15.75 -1.62
CA GLN A 172 -3.33 15.55 -0.56
C GLN A 172 -3.93 15.73 0.84
N LEU A 173 -5.14 15.21 1.08
CA LEU A 173 -5.85 15.41 2.36
C LEU A 173 -5.06 14.87 3.54
N TYR A 174 -4.27 13.81 3.34
CA TYR A 174 -3.35 13.23 4.32
C TYR A 174 -2.26 14.19 4.82
N ARG A 175 -2.10 15.38 4.21
CA ARG A 175 -1.20 16.44 4.72
C ARG A 175 -1.88 17.38 5.71
N ARG A 176 -3.21 17.37 5.78
CA ARG A 176 -4.02 18.30 6.59
C ARG A 176 -4.82 17.58 7.68
N TYR A 177 -5.15 16.32 7.44
CA TYR A 177 -5.97 15.49 8.32
C TYR A 177 -5.24 14.21 8.64
N THR A 178 -5.51 13.64 9.81
CA THR A 178 -5.01 12.31 10.15
C THR A 178 -5.65 11.27 9.24
N ILE A 179 -4.99 10.13 9.08
CA ILE A 179 -5.58 9.04 8.29
C ILE A 179 -6.87 8.52 8.93
N GLU A 180 -6.95 8.54 10.27
CA GLU A 180 -8.13 8.20 11.03
C GLU A 180 -9.30 9.13 10.72
N ASP A 181 -9.05 10.45 10.64
CA ASP A 181 -10.07 11.44 10.27
C ASP A 181 -10.58 11.20 8.85
N ILE A 182 -9.68 10.89 7.91
CA ILE A 182 -10.04 10.56 6.52
C ILE A 182 -10.91 9.30 6.47
N PHE A 183 -10.52 8.23 7.18
CA PHE A 183 -11.32 7.02 7.24
C PHE A 183 -12.68 7.28 7.89
N LYS A 184 -12.71 7.93 9.04
CA LYS A 184 -13.93 8.21 9.79
C LYS A 184 -14.94 9.06 9.00
N ASN A 185 -14.47 10.13 8.35
CA ASN A 185 -15.34 11.15 7.78
C ASN A 185 -15.58 11.01 6.27
N ILE A 186 -14.79 10.19 5.57
CA ILE A 186 -14.95 9.95 4.13
C ILE A 186 -15.29 8.47 3.89
N ILE A 187 -14.41 7.56 4.27
CA ILE A 187 -14.53 6.15 3.88
C ILE A 187 -15.68 5.48 4.65
N PHE A 188 -15.70 5.59 5.98
CA PHE A 188 -16.72 4.93 6.81
C PHE A 188 -18.11 5.57 6.69
N VAL A 189 -18.18 6.87 6.43
CA VAL A 189 -19.46 7.52 6.10
C VAL A 189 -20.06 6.93 4.81
N SER A 190 -19.23 6.74 3.77
CA SER A 190 -19.67 6.13 2.52
C SER A 190 -20.00 4.64 2.69
N LEU A 191 -19.19 3.91 3.47
CA LEU A 191 -19.41 2.49 3.77
C LEU A 191 -20.71 2.30 4.57
N ARG A 192 -21.04 3.21 5.49
CA ARG A 192 -22.32 3.19 6.24
C ARG A 192 -23.53 3.18 5.33
N GLY A 193 -23.46 3.88 4.17
CA GLY A 193 -24.54 3.93 3.18
C GLY A 193 -24.89 2.59 2.56
N ILE A 194 -23.98 1.64 2.54
CA ILE A 194 -24.20 0.29 2.03
C ILE A 194 -24.46 -0.75 3.14
N CYS A 195 -24.39 -0.35 4.42
CA CYS A 195 -24.62 -1.25 5.55
C CYS A 195 -26.12 -1.48 5.81
N THR A 196 -26.44 -2.68 6.31
CA THR A 196 -27.70 -2.95 7.03
C THR A 196 -27.63 -2.33 8.44
N GLU A 197 -28.72 -2.38 9.21
CA GLU A 197 -28.69 -1.99 10.63
C GLU A 197 -27.63 -2.75 11.43
N LYS A 198 -27.52 -4.07 11.20
CA LYS A 198 -26.47 -4.93 11.80
C LYS A 198 -25.07 -4.43 11.41
N GLY A 199 -24.89 -4.06 10.13
CA GLY A 199 -23.63 -3.53 9.61
C GLY A 199 -23.26 -2.19 10.23
N VAL A 200 -24.22 -1.27 10.37
CA VAL A 200 -24.02 0.04 11.01
C VAL A 200 -23.57 -0.12 12.47
N VAL A 201 -24.26 -0.97 13.25
CA VAL A 201 -23.87 -1.22 14.65
C VAL A 201 -22.45 -1.81 14.76
N ALA A 202 -22.08 -2.70 13.86
CA ALA A 202 -20.74 -3.27 13.83
C ALA A 202 -19.68 -2.24 13.40
N LEU A 203 -19.98 -1.40 12.41
CA LEU A 203 -19.10 -0.33 11.94
C LEU A 203 -18.86 0.72 13.05
N ASP A 204 -19.91 1.10 13.78
CA ASP A 204 -19.79 2.07 14.88
C ASP A 204 -18.85 1.61 15.99
N ARG A 205 -18.77 0.31 16.25
CA ARG A 205 -17.79 -0.26 17.19
C ARG A 205 -16.34 -0.19 16.69
N ILE A 206 -16.16 -0.09 15.37
CA ILE A 206 -14.82 0.06 14.75
C ILE A 206 -14.35 1.52 14.84
N ILE A 207 -15.30 2.45 14.69
CA ILE A 207 -15.03 3.90 14.65
C ILE A 207 -14.84 4.47 16.07
N GLY A 208 -15.49 3.86 17.07
CA GLY A 208 -15.58 4.13 18.51
C GLY A 208 -14.76 4.86 19.09
#